data_157957fcb03f3c9bde603dd53d7d2c2d
#
_entry.id   157957fcb03f3c9bde603dd53d7d2c2d
#
_cell.length_a   1.000
_cell.length_b   1.000
_cell.length_c   1.000
_cell.angle_alpha   90.00
_cell.angle_beta   90.00
_cell.angle_gamma   90.00
#
_symmetry.space_group_name_H-M   'P 1'
#
loop_
_entity.id
_entity.type
_entity.pdbx_description
1 polymer ?
#
loop_
_entity_poly.entity_id
_entity_poly.type
_entity_poly.pdbx_seq_one_letter_code
_entity_poly.pdbx_strand_id
1 'polypeptide(L)'
;MVVGLRQRRGSAGWLTLAPAALALAAVLTVGIPEAPSAATASGEVAEGDLHETFSTARLAELRAAGTPVFVDFTADWCLVCKVNERVAIDTEATQEAFAEAGVVTLTGDWTRQDPEITAYLADHGRNSIPFYQFYAPGEAAEVLPQVLTPQVLIGKAEEVGEAAS
;
A
#
# COMPACT_ATOMS: atom_id res chain seq x y z
N MET A 1 -20.74 -59.30 45.21
CA MET A 1 -20.32 -60.17 44.09
C MET A 1 -19.01 -59.58 43.54
N VAL A 2 -17.94 -60.31 43.84
CA VAL A 2 -16.56 -59.92 43.47
C VAL A 2 -16.22 -60.63 42.18
N VAL A 3 -15.87 -59.91 41.15
CA VAL A 3 -15.34 -60.52 39.94
C VAL A 3 -13.91 -60.01 39.76
N GLY A 4 -13.00 -60.97 39.80
CA GLY A 4 -11.57 -60.78 39.92
C GLY A 4 -10.89 -60.27 38.67
N LEU A 5 -9.95 -59.41 38.93
CA LEU A 5 -8.91 -59.00 37.98
C LEU A 5 -7.94 -60.16 37.78
N ARG A 6 -7.83 -60.60 36.54
CA ARG A 6 -6.71 -61.46 36.11
C ARG A 6 -5.89 -60.74 35.06
N GLN A 7 -4.91 -60.05 35.58
CA GLN A 7 -3.84 -59.51 34.73
C GLN A 7 -3.00 -60.66 34.13
N ARG A 8 -3.10 -60.82 32.81
CA ARG A 8 -2.18 -61.66 32.05
C ARG A 8 -1.02 -60.74 31.57
N ARG A 9 0.12 -60.93 32.18
CA ARG A 9 1.42 -60.45 31.62
C ARG A 9 1.63 -61.14 30.28
N GLY A 10 1.60 -60.39 29.20
CA GLY A 10 2.05 -60.83 27.88
C GLY A 10 3.11 -59.83 27.41
N SER A 11 4.35 -60.29 27.41
CA SER A 11 5.48 -59.63 26.86
C SER A 11 5.46 -59.68 25.33
N ALA A 12 4.76 -58.76 24.69
CA ALA A 12 4.86 -58.61 23.22
C ALA A 12 4.39 -57.21 22.88
N GLY A 13 5.26 -56.23 22.98
CA GLY A 13 4.93 -54.86 22.68
C GLY A 13 6.07 -53.99 22.07
N TRP A 14 7.27 -54.57 21.95
CA TRP A 14 8.36 -53.78 21.44
C TRP A 14 8.36 -53.66 19.89
N LEU A 15 7.84 -54.63 19.20
CA LEU A 15 7.85 -54.66 17.73
C LEU A 15 6.76 -53.81 17.06
N THR A 16 5.79 -53.30 17.83
CA THR A 16 4.67 -52.50 17.28
C THR A 16 4.91 -50.96 17.38
N LEU A 17 5.96 -50.54 18.10
CA LEU A 17 6.26 -49.11 18.22
C LEU A 17 7.21 -48.58 17.12
N ALA A 18 7.92 -49.47 16.40
CA ALA A 18 8.82 -49.08 15.34
C ALA A 18 8.13 -48.41 14.13
N PRO A 19 6.96 -48.84 13.66
CA PRO A 19 6.30 -48.16 12.55
C PRO A 19 5.69 -46.78 12.94
N ALA A 20 5.32 -46.61 14.20
CA ALA A 20 4.75 -45.30 14.67
C ALA A 20 5.85 -44.20 14.77
N ALA A 21 7.08 -44.59 15.16
CA ALA A 21 8.19 -43.65 15.22
C ALA A 21 8.67 -43.21 13.82
N LEU A 22 8.65 -44.13 12.85
CA LEU A 22 8.96 -43.83 11.46
C LEU A 22 7.90 -42.94 10.77
N ALA A 23 6.64 -43.12 11.10
CA ALA A 23 5.57 -42.27 10.58
C ALA A 23 5.64 -40.83 11.15
N LEU A 24 6.06 -40.67 12.42
CA LEU A 24 6.23 -39.36 13.02
C LEU A 24 7.45 -38.61 12.45
N ALA A 25 8.51 -39.34 12.12
CA ALA A 25 9.70 -38.74 11.48
C ALA A 25 9.42 -38.29 10.04
N ALA A 26 8.53 -38.98 9.31
CA ALA A 26 8.12 -38.63 7.96
C ALA A 26 7.22 -37.37 7.92
N VAL A 27 6.44 -37.10 8.98
CA VAL A 27 5.59 -35.92 9.08
C VAL A 27 6.43 -34.66 9.36
N LEU A 28 7.58 -34.78 10.01
CA LEU A 28 8.48 -33.65 10.28
C LEU A 28 9.31 -33.22 9.07
N THR A 29 9.35 -34.01 7.99
CA THR A 29 10.07 -33.66 6.74
C THR A 29 9.15 -33.13 5.63
N VAL A 30 7.84 -33.21 5.79
CA VAL A 30 6.93 -32.48 4.92
C VAL A 30 7.02 -31.02 5.35
N GLY A 31 7.80 -30.24 4.62
CA GLY A 31 7.92 -28.81 4.83
C GLY A 31 6.52 -28.20 4.98
N ILE A 32 6.34 -27.40 6.03
CA ILE A 32 5.17 -26.56 6.18
C ILE A 32 5.03 -25.81 4.85
N PRO A 33 3.91 -25.90 4.12
CA PRO A 33 3.71 -25.06 2.97
C PRO A 33 3.83 -23.63 3.49
N GLU A 34 4.91 -22.97 3.10
CA GLU A 34 5.09 -21.53 3.30
C GLU A 34 3.81 -20.88 2.78
N ALA A 35 3.05 -20.29 3.69
CA ALA A 35 1.90 -19.49 3.30
C ALA A 35 2.41 -18.54 2.21
N PRO A 36 1.68 -18.38 1.10
CA PRO A 36 2.08 -17.41 0.10
C PRO A 36 2.22 -16.10 0.85
N SER A 37 3.48 -15.68 1.01
CA SER A 37 3.80 -14.31 1.41
C SER A 37 2.92 -13.45 0.51
N ALA A 38 2.03 -12.67 1.11
CA ALA A 38 1.31 -11.69 0.34
C ALA A 38 2.39 -10.94 -0.43
N ALA A 39 2.48 -11.24 -1.71
CA ALA A 39 3.29 -10.48 -2.62
C ALA A 39 2.70 -9.07 -2.51
N THR A 40 3.38 -8.22 -1.74
CA THR A 40 3.32 -6.81 -1.98
C THR A 40 3.54 -6.69 -3.47
N ALA A 41 2.48 -6.36 -4.18
CA ALA A 41 2.58 -5.90 -5.54
C ALA A 41 3.31 -4.55 -5.47
N SER A 42 4.61 -4.62 -5.24
CA SER A 42 5.53 -3.56 -5.64
C SER A 42 5.48 -3.62 -7.16
N GLY A 43 4.54 -2.87 -7.75
CA GLY A 43 4.63 -2.54 -9.16
C GLY A 43 6.03 -1.99 -9.35
N GLU A 44 6.83 -2.65 -10.15
CA GLU A 44 8.08 -2.09 -10.66
C GLU A 44 7.69 -0.82 -11.41
N VAL A 45 7.87 0.30 -10.70
CA VAL A 45 7.76 1.61 -11.32
C VAL A 45 8.95 1.72 -12.25
N ALA A 46 8.69 1.77 -13.54
CA ALA A 46 9.72 2.11 -14.53
C ALA A 46 10.31 3.45 -14.11
N GLU A 47 11.63 3.51 -14.00
CA GLU A 47 12.38 4.75 -13.74
C GLU A 47 11.95 5.79 -14.78
N GLY A 48 11.17 6.79 -14.35
CA GLY A 48 10.62 7.83 -15.22
C GLY A 48 9.10 7.94 -15.28
N ASP A 49 8.33 7.05 -14.62
CA ASP A 49 6.89 7.23 -14.49
C ASP A 49 6.59 8.20 -13.35
N LEU A 50 5.99 9.34 -13.69
CA LEU A 50 5.60 10.36 -12.71
C LEU A 50 4.28 10.01 -11.99
N HIS A 51 3.64 8.90 -12.36
CA HIS A 51 2.43 8.37 -11.73
C HIS A 51 2.71 7.05 -11.03
N GLU A 52 2.61 7.05 -9.70
CA GLU A 52 2.91 5.90 -8.86
C GLU A 52 1.74 5.59 -7.93
N THR A 53 1.67 4.33 -7.47
CA THR A 53 0.72 3.95 -6.42
C THR A 53 1.19 4.52 -5.08
N PHE A 54 0.25 5.09 -4.33
CA PHE A 54 0.53 5.64 -3.00
C PHE A 54 0.96 4.54 -2.02
N SER A 55 2.02 4.84 -1.27
CA SER A 55 2.32 4.24 0.02
C SER A 55 3.02 5.28 0.91
N THR A 56 2.86 5.16 2.21
CA THR A 56 3.52 6.05 3.18
C THR A 56 5.03 5.96 3.09
N ALA A 57 5.56 4.76 2.80
CA ALA A 57 6.98 4.52 2.59
C ALA A 57 7.49 5.29 1.35
N ARG A 58 6.78 5.18 0.22
CA ARG A 58 7.17 5.86 -1.01
C ARG A 58 7.09 7.38 -0.89
N LEU A 59 6.04 7.87 -0.26
CA LEU A 59 5.93 9.31 0.06
C LEU A 59 7.11 9.78 0.91
N ALA A 60 7.52 9.01 1.91
CA ALA A 60 8.65 9.37 2.76
C ALA A 60 9.98 9.38 1.97
N GLU A 61 10.20 8.42 1.07
CA GLU A 61 11.37 8.36 0.20
C GLU A 61 11.46 9.59 -0.71
N LEU A 62 10.37 9.91 -1.43
CA LEU A 62 10.33 11.06 -2.33
C LEU A 62 10.58 12.37 -1.59
N ARG A 63 9.95 12.55 -0.43
CA ARG A 63 10.16 13.72 0.41
C ARG A 63 11.60 13.83 0.93
N ALA A 64 12.21 12.70 1.32
CA ALA A 64 13.61 12.68 1.74
C ALA A 64 14.58 13.01 0.59
N ALA A 65 14.22 12.65 -0.64
CA ALA A 65 14.96 13.00 -1.85
C ALA A 65 14.77 14.47 -2.28
N GLY A 66 13.84 15.20 -1.65
CA GLY A 66 13.50 16.56 -2.04
C GLY A 66 12.67 16.62 -3.33
N THR A 67 12.00 15.53 -3.68
CA THR A 67 11.12 15.48 -4.86
C THR A 67 9.77 16.09 -4.51
N PRO A 68 9.22 16.99 -5.34
CA PRO A 68 7.87 17.49 -5.14
C PRO A 68 6.85 16.40 -5.41
N VAL A 69 5.83 16.29 -4.56
CA VAL A 69 4.84 15.20 -4.63
C VAL A 69 3.42 15.75 -4.59
N PHE A 70 2.60 15.32 -5.52
CA PHE A 70 1.15 15.47 -5.47
C PHE A 70 0.52 14.14 -5.02
N VAL A 71 -0.26 14.17 -3.95
CA VAL A 71 -0.97 13.00 -3.44
C VAL A 71 -2.45 13.13 -3.75
N ASP A 72 -3.01 12.12 -4.42
CA ASP A 72 -4.41 12.03 -4.83
C ASP A 72 -5.05 10.77 -4.22
N PHE A 73 -6.02 10.95 -3.32
CA PHE A 73 -6.85 9.84 -2.84
C PHE A 73 -8.19 9.83 -3.55
N THR A 74 -8.42 8.73 -4.28
CA THR A 74 -9.57 8.50 -5.16
C THR A 74 -10.29 7.18 -4.86
N ALA A 75 -11.42 6.93 -5.49
CA ALA A 75 -12.12 5.66 -5.52
C ALA A 75 -13.06 5.57 -6.71
N ASP A 76 -13.41 4.37 -7.15
CA ASP A 76 -14.34 4.13 -8.27
C ASP A 76 -15.73 4.73 -8.03
N TRP A 77 -16.19 4.73 -6.78
CA TRP A 77 -17.48 5.28 -6.38
C TRP A 77 -17.47 6.79 -6.12
N CYS A 78 -16.31 7.44 -6.16
CA CYS A 78 -16.14 8.87 -5.87
C CYS A 78 -16.36 9.70 -7.14
N LEU A 79 -17.58 10.14 -7.36
CA LEU A 79 -17.92 10.92 -8.56
C LEU A 79 -17.12 12.23 -8.67
N VAL A 80 -16.91 12.93 -7.56
CA VAL A 80 -16.13 14.18 -7.53
C VAL A 80 -14.66 13.90 -7.90
N CYS A 81 -14.07 12.80 -7.41
CA CYS A 81 -12.73 12.40 -7.79
C CYS A 81 -12.63 12.19 -9.30
N LYS A 82 -13.56 11.42 -9.89
CA LYS A 82 -13.59 11.15 -11.34
C LYS A 82 -13.80 12.41 -12.20
N VAL A 83 -14.49 13.40 -11.67
CA VAL A 83 -14.59 14.71 -12.34
C VAL A 83 -13.24 15.44 -12.25
N ASN A 84 -12.63 15.54 -11.07
CA ASN A 84 -11.34 16.21 -10.88
C ASN A 84 -10.21 15.55 -11.69
N GLU A 85 -10.16 14.21 -11.73
CA GLU A 85 -9.23 13.47 -12.59
C GLU A 85 -9.32 13.97 -14.02
N ARG A 86 -10.52 13.96 -14.61
CA ARG A 86 -10.74 14.32 -16.01
C ARG A 86 -10.51 15.79 -16.33
N VAL A 87 -10.93 16.71 -15.43
CA VAL A 87 -10.96 18.15 -15.76
C VAL A 87 -9.76 18.92 -15.20
N ALA A 88 -8.98 18.32 -14.30
CA ALA A 88 -7.87 18.99 -13.66
C ALA A 88 -6.59 18.17 -13.65
N ILE A 89 -6.63 16.91 -13.20
CA ILE A 89 -5.43 16.10 -12.99
C ILE A 89 -4.90 15.55 -14.32
N ASP A 90 -5.74 14.88 -15.10
CA ASP A 90 -5.35 14.17 -16.34
C ASP A 90 -5.34 15.09 -17.57
N THR A 91 -5.34 16.41 -17.37
CA THR A 91 -5.24 17.34 -18.49
C THR A 91 -3.80 17.44 -18.98
N GLU A 92 -3.62 17.56 -20.30
CA GLU A 92 -2.29 17.71 -20.92
C GLU A 92 -1.49 18.83 -20.25
N ALA A 93 -2.12 19.99 -20.03
CA ALA A 93 -1.45 21.14 -19.40
C ALA A 93 -0.96 20.86 -17.97
N THR A 94 -1.71 20.13 -17.15
CA THR A 94 -1.29 19.74 -15.80
C THR A 94 -0.16 18.72 -15.87
N GLN A 95 -0.27 17.73 -16.75
CA GLN A 95 0.75 16.69 -16.90
C GLN A 95 2.09 17.27 -17.41
N GLU A 96 2.04 18.19 -18.36
CA GLU A 96 3.21 18.92 -18.83
C GLU A 96 3.86 19.73 -17.72
N ALA A 97 3.08 20.52 -16.96
CA ALA A 97 3.60 21.32 -15.87
C ALA A 97 4.22 20.45 -14.76
N PHE A 98 3.59 19.30 -14.44
CA PHE A 98 4.15 18.36 -13.46
C PHE A 98 5.44 17.71 -13.96
N ALA A 99 5.50 17.34 -15.23
CA ALA A 99 6.71 16.79 -15.84
C ALA A 99 7.86 17.79 -15.85
N GLU A 100 7.60 19.05 -16.20
CA GLU A 100 8.61 20.11 -16.20
C GLU A 100 9.15 20.42 -14.80
N ALA A 101 8.28 20.39 -13.78
CA ALA A 101 8.66 20.63 -12.39
C ALA A 101 9.16 19.37 -11.66
N GLY A 102 9.12 18.19 -12.30
CA GLY A 102 9.51 16.91 -11.69
C GLY A 102 8.58 16.46 -10.57
N VAL A 103 7.30 16.86 -10.62
CA VAL A 103 6.29 16.46 -9.63
C VAL A 103 5.91 15.01 -9.83
N VAL A 104 6.04 14.18 -8.79
CA VAL A 104 5.55 12.81 -8.78
C VAL A 104 4.14 12.78 -8.21
N THR A 105 3.21 12.14 -8.94
CA THR A 105 1.84 11.91 -8.48
C THR A 105 1.74 10.55 -7.79
N LEU A 106 1.34 10.55 -6.52
CA LEU A 106 1.02 9.33 -5.77
C LEU A 106 -0.49 9.17 -5.67
N THR A 107 -1.05 8.18 -6.38
CA THR A 107 -2.49 7.91 -6.37
C THR A 107 -2.82 6.77 -5.42
N GLY A 108 -3.69 7.05 -4.46
CA GLY A 108 -4.21 6.09 -3.49
C GLY A 108 -5.65 5.68 -3.82
N ASP A 109 -5.85 4.45 -4.28
CA ASP A 109 -7.19 3.89 -4.53
C ASP A 109 -7.83 3.39 -3.23
N TRP A 110 -8.81 4.14 -2.75
CA TRP A 110 -9.58 3.81 -1.55
C TRP A 110 -10.93 3.13 -1.84
N THR A 111 -11.09 2.55 -3.03
CA THR A 111 -12.33 1.88 -3.46
C THR A 111 -12.74 0.80 -2.47
N ARG A 112 -11.78 0.04 -1.93
CA ARG A 112 -11.96 -1.03 -0.94
C ARG A 112 -11.54 -0.64 0.47
N GLN A 113 -11.39 0.65 0.75
CA GLN A 113 -10.97 1.18 2.05
C GLN A 113 -9.65 0.56 2.54
N ASP A 114 -8.63 0.67 1.70
CA ASP A 114 -7.29 0.20 2.04
C ASP A 114 -6.87 0.66 3.45
N PRO A 115 -6.34 -0.22 4.31
CA PRO A 115 -6.02 0.11 5.70
C PRO A 115 -4.92 1.17 5.84
N GLU A 116 -3.91 1.19 4.96
CA GLU A 116 -2.84 2.17 4.98
C GLU A 116 -3.38 3.56 4.64
N ILE A 117 -4.18 3.65 3.58
CA ILE A 117 -4.84 4.89 3.18
C ILE A 117 -5.81 5.36 4.27
N THR A 118 -6.57 4.41 4.87
CA THR A 118 -7.50 4.73 5.96
C THR A 118 -6.78 5.34 7.15
N ALA A 119 -5.64 4.75 7.56
CA ALA A 119 -4.82 5.28 8.65
C ALA A 119 -4.25 6.65 8.29
N TYR A 120 -3.73 6.81 7.09
CA TYR A 120 -3.19 8.08 6.61
C TYR A 120 -4.25 9.20 6.62
N LEU A 121 -5.45 8.93 6.12
CA LEU A 121 -6.56 9.89 6.17
C LEU A 121 -6.91 10.27 7.61
N ALA A 122 -6.99 9.29 8.52
CA ALA A 122 -7.29 9.52 9.92
C ALA A 122 -6.24 10.40 10.62
N ASP A 123 -4.96 10.19 10.35
CA ASP A 123 -3.84 10.98 10.87
C ASP A 123 -3.92 12.46 10.43
N HIS A 124 -4.58 12.72 9.30
CA HIS A 124 -4.86 14.06 8.78
C HIS A 124 -6.24 14.59 9.19
N GLY A 125 -6.93 13.91 10.12
CA GLY A 125 -8.28 14.30 10.57
C GLY A 125 -9.36 14.13 9.50
N ARG A 126 -9.15 13.20 8.56
CA ARG A 126 -10.06 12.92 7.44
C ARG A 126 -10.66 11.50 7.57
N ASN A 127 -11.87 11.35 7.09
CA ASN A 127 -12.59 10.08 7.00
C ASN A 127 -13.32 9.94 5.65
N SER A 128 -12.94 10.72 4.68
CA SER A 128 -13.60 10.80 3.37
C SER A 128 -12.65 11.32 2.30
N ILE A 129 -12.98 11.05 1.05
CA ILE A 129 -12.32 11.52 -0.17
C ILE A 129 -13.32 12.36 -0.99
N PRO A 130 -12.86 13.21 -1.92
CA PRO A 130 -11.46 13.39 -2.32
C PRO A 130 -10.62 14.08 -1.23
N PHE A 131 -9.36 13.70 -1.18
CA PHE A 131 -8.37 14.34 -0.33
C PHE A 131 -7.07 14.48 -1.13
N TYR A 132 -6.60 15.70 -1.27
CA TYR A 132 -5.44 16.06 -2.07
C TYR A 132 -4.44 16.78 -1.22
N GLN A 133 -3.16 16.44 -1.40
CA GLN A 133 -2.05 17.13 -0.75
C GLN A 133 -0.92 17.40 -1.74
N PHE A 134 -0.27 18.51 -1.57
CA PHE A 134 0.94 18.86 -2.30
C PHE A 134 2.10 19.03 -1.33
N TYR A 135 3.23 18.48 -1.66
CA TYR A 135 4.49 18.57 -0.91
C TYR A 135 5.54 19.24 -1.78
N ALA A 136 5.84 20.50 -1.49
CA ALA A 136 7.02 21.14 -2.03
C ALA A 136 8.29 20.64 -1.33
N PRO A 137 9.47 20.69 -1.98
CA PRO A 137 10.73 20.25 -1.40
C PRO A 137 11.02 20.93 -0.06
N GLY A 138 11.20 20.13 1.00
CA GLY A 138 11.52 20.64 2.35
C GLY A 138 10.36 21.28 3.11
N GLU A 139 9.17 21.33 2.55
CA GLU A 139 8.00 21.96 3.16
C GLU A 139 7.04 20.95 3.79
N ALA A 140 6.11 21.46 4.61
CA ALA A 140 5.00 20.68 5.13
C ALA A 140 3.95 20.44 4.04
N ALA A 141 3.11 19.40 4.24
CA ALA A 141 1.99 19.16 3.35
C ALA A 141 1.03 20.34 3.26
N GLU A 142 0.71 20.76 2.07
CA GLU A 142 -0.39 21.65 1.80
C GLU A 142 -1.63 20.85 1.39
N VAL A 143 -2.75 21.07 2.07
CA VAL A 143 -4.02 20.44 1.70
C VAL A 143 -4.69 21.28 0.62
N LEU A 144 -4.93 20.66 -0.54
CA LEU A 144 -5.57 21.33 -1.67
C LEU A 144 -7.10 21.26 -1.57
N PRO A 145 -7.80 22.15 -2.31
CA PRO A 145 -9.26 22.14 -2.37
C PRO A 145 -9.84 20.82 -2.87
N GLN A 146 -11.01 20.43 -2.37
CA GLN A 146 -11.70 19.21 -2.84
C GLN A 146 -12.19 19.31 -4.30
N VAL A 147 -12.37 20.52 -4.82
CA VAL A 147 -12.66 20.77 -6.23
C VAL A 147 -11.41 21.35 -6.84
N LEU A 148 -10.79 20.60 -7.73
CA LEU A 148 -9.56 20.99 -8.40
C LEU A 148 -9.84 21.68 -9.73
N THR A 149 -8.93 22.56 -10.09
CA THR A 149 -8.84 23.13 -11.44
C THR A 149 -7.40 22.97 -11.94
N PRO A 150 -7.16 22.95 -13.27
CA PRO A 150 -5.81 22.90 -13.81
C PRO A 150 -4.92 24.01 -13.24
N GLN A 151 -5.45 25.22 -13.07
CA GLN A 151 -4.71 26.38 -12.58
C GLN A 151 -4.16 26.20 -11.16
N VAL A 152 -4.90 25.48 -10.29
CA VAL A 152 -4.41 25.14 -8.94
C VAL A 152 -3.20 24.24 -9.02
N LEU A 153 -3.23 23.22 -9.84
CA LEU A 153 -2.16 22.24 -9.97
C LEU A 153 -0.95 22.80 -10.70
N ILE A 154 -1.19 23.50 -11.82
CA ILE A 154 -0.13 24.19 -12.59
C ILE A 154 0.56 25.23 -11.70
N GLY A 155 -0.20 26.03 -10.94
CA GLY A 155 0.41 27.01 -10.02
C GLY A 155 1.31 26.36 -8.98
N LYS A 156 0.96 25.16 -8.46
CA LYS A 156 1.85 24.42 -7.55
C LYS A 156 3.13 23.91 -8.24
N ALA A 157 3.04 23.47 -9.47
CA ALA A 157 4.22 23.08 -10.25
C ALA A 157 5.15 24.27 -10.53
N GLU A 158 4.58 25.43 -10.89
CA GLU A 158 5.34 26.66 -11.13
C GLU A 158 6.06 27.15 -9.86
N GLU A 159 5.39 27.16 -8.70
CA GLU A 159 5.99 27.52 -7.40
C GLU A 159 7.24 26.70 -7.10
N VAL A 160 7.20 25.39 -7.39
CA VAL A 160 8.35 24.49 -7.18
C VAL A 160 9.44 24.73 -8.20
N GLY A 161 9.10 24.92 -9.48
CA GLY A 161 10.05 25.21 -10.55
C GLY A 161 10.83 26.50 -10.31
N GLU A 162 10.16 27.53 -9.82
CA GLU A 162 10.81 28.81 -9.47
C GLU A 162 11.76 28.67 -8.27
N ALA A 163 11.39 27.88 -7.26
CA ALA A 163 12.22 27.63 -6.08
C ALA A 163 13.49 26.82 -6.37
N ALA A 164 13.52 26.06 -7.47
CA ALA A 164 14.65 25.24 -7.90
C ALA A 164 15.64 26.00 -8.82
N SER A 165 15.31 27.20 -9.29
CA SER A 165 16.11 28.03 -10.23
C SER A 165 17.04 28.98 -9.51
#